data_eb0e5d871fd0dae2fd494c96e7853fe6
#
_entry.id   eb0e5d871fd0dae2fd494c96e7853fe6
#
_cell.length_a   1.000
_cell.length_b   1.000
_cell.length_c   1.000
_cell.angle_alpha   90.00
_cell.angle_beta   90.00
_cell.angle_gamma   90.00
#
_symmetry.space_group_name_H-M   'P 1'
#
loop_
_entity.id
_entity.type
_entity.pdbx_description
1 polymer ?
#
loop_
_entity_poly.entity_id
_entity_poly.type
_entity_poly.pdbx_seq_one_letter_code
_entity_poly.pdbx_strand_id
1 'polypeptide(L)'
;PKLTAHFYDRMFTHNPELKEIFNMSNQRNGDQREALFNAIAAYASNIDNLPALLPAVEKIAQKHTSFQIKPEQYNIVGGHLLATLDEMFSPGQEVLDAWGKAYGVLANVFIHRESEIYRDNASKNGGWEGTRAFRIVKKTPRSALITSFDLEPVDGQPVADYQPGQYLAIWLKPQEFEYQEIRQYSLTRKPDGKGYRIAVKRENGGQVSNWLHNASQEGDIVHLAAPAGDFFLAVEPETPVTLISGGVGQTPMLAMLDTLAKTQHAAQVNWFHAAENGDVHAFADEVATLGASLPKFTSHIWYRTPTEADRQAARFNSEGLMMLSDLADTLRDPQMQFYLCGPVAFMQHAAKQLVALGVNNDNIHYECFGPHKVL
;
A
#
# COMPACT_ATOMS: atom_id res chain seq x y z
N PRO A 1 13.91 -13.67 -16.41
CA PRO A 1 14.92 -12.89 -15.69
C PRO A 1 15.88 -12.13 -16.63
N LYS A 2 16.41 -12.78 -17.68
CA LYS A 2 17.35 -12.13 -18.63
C LYS A 2 16.69 -11.00 -19.43
N LEU A 3 15.47 -11.21 -19.88
CA LEU A 3 14.71 -10.22 -20.63
C LEU A 3 14.46 -8.97 -19.77
N THR A 4 14.07 -9.18 -18.54
CA THR A 4 13.78 -8.11 -17.57
C THR A 4 15.04 -7.30 -17.27
N ALA A 5 16.15 -7.99 -16.99
CA ALA A 5 17.43 -7.32 -16.70
C ALA A 5 17.90 -6.49 -17.90
N HIS A 6 17.83 -7.03 -19.10
CA HIS A 6 18.22 -6.31 -20.33
C HIS A 6 17.36 -5.06 -20.53
N PHE A 7 16.06 -5.17 -20.34
CA PHE A 7 15.13 -4.05 -20.45
C PHE A 7 15.47 -2.91 -19.49
N TYR A 8 15.64 -3.20 -18.22
CA TYR A 8 15.94 -2.16 -17.22
C TYR A 8 17.32 -1.57 -17.39
N ASP A 9 18.32 -2.39 -17.72
CA ASP A 9 19.67 -1.89 -18.00
C ASP A 9 19.67 -0.95 -19.19
N ARG A 10 18.96 -1.31 -20.26
CA ARG A 10 18.80 -0.45 -21.43
C ARG A 10 18.10 0.86 -21.08
N MET A 11 16.98 0.78 -20.38
CA MET A 11 16.20 1.95 -20.01
C MET A 11 16.99 2.93 -19.16
N PHE A 12 17.69 2.46 -18.13
CA PHE A 12 18.45 3.33 -17.24
C PHE A 12 19.73 3.86 -17.87
N THR A 13 20.29 3.16 -18.88
CA THR A 13 21.44 3.64 -19.63
C THR A 13 21.07 4.80 -20.55
N HIS A 14 19.93 4.69 -21.25
CA HIS A 14 19.49 5.70 -22.20
C HIS A 14 18.66 6.82 -21.58
N ASN A 15 17.94 6.50 -20.48
CA ASN A 15 17.07 7.44 -19.77
C ASN A 15 17.39 7.41 -18.28
N PRO A 16 18.58 7.89 -17.86
CA PRO A 16 19.00 7.83 -16.44
C PRO A 16 18.11 8.65 -15.51
N GLU A 17 17.36 9.63 -16.02
CA GLU A 17 16.40 10.41 -15.25
C GLU A 17 15.31 9.56 -14.63
N LEU A 18 15.02 8.39 -15.18
CA LEU A 18 14.01 7.47 -14.64
C LEU A 18 14.46 6.82 -13.33
N LYS A 19 15.74 6.87 -12.99
CA LYS A 19 16.25 6.43 -11.68
C LYS A 19 15.67 7.28 -10.54
N GLU A 20 15.24 8.49 -10.82
CA GLU A 20 14.61 9.38 -9.86
C GLU A 20 13.16 8.95 -9.53
N ILE A 21 12.56 8.08 -10.33
CA ILE A 21 11.17 7.61 -10.17
C ILE A 21 11.13 6.16 -9.69
N PHE A 22 11.96 5.28 -10.26
CA PHE A 22 11.99 3.88 -9.90
C PHE A 22 12.69 3.66 -8.55
N ASN A 23 12.14 2.76 -7.73
CA ASN A 23 12.78 2.33 -6.49
C ASN A 23 14.02 1.49 -6.82
N MET A 24 15.20 2.11 -6.77
CA MET A 24 16.46 1.45 -7.13
C MET A 24 16.83 0.30 -6.17
N SER A 25 16.33 0.31 -4.94
CA SER A 25 16.46 -0.82 -4.02
C SER A 25 15.69 -2.04 -4.50
N ASN A 26 14.44 -1.85 -4.92
CA ASN A 26 13.62 -2.94 -5.49
C ASN A 26 14.20 -3.43 -6.82
N GLN A 27 14.80 -2.53 -7.60
CA GLN A 27 15.50 -2.92 -8.83
C GLN A 27 16.67 -3.86 -8.55
N ARG A 28 17.44 -3.58 -7.51
CA ARG A 28 18.55 -4.45 -7.10
C ARG A 28 18.05 -5.82 -6.61
N ASN A 29 16.93 -5.85 -5.90
CA ASN A 29 16.33 -7.09 -5.37
C ASN A 29 15.53 -7.87 -6.41
N GLY A 30 15.25 -7.30 -7.58
CA GLY A 30 14.49 -7.94 -8.65
C GLY A 30 12.97 -7.89 -8.51
N ASP A 31 12.44 -7.47 -7.38
CA ASP A 31 10.98 -7.49 -7.11
C ASP A 31 10.19 -6.63 -8.12
N GLN A 32 10.62 -5.42 -8.38
CA GLN A 32 9.92 -4.53 -9.32
C GLN A 32 10.14 -4.97 -10.77
N ARG A 33 11.27 -5.59 -11.07
CA ARG A 33 11.56 -6.13 -12.39
C ARG A 33 10.53 -7.17 -12.79
N GLU A 34 10.16 -8.05 -11.87
CA GLU A 34 9.16 -9.08 -12.12
C GLU A 34 7.74 -8.51 -12.26
N ALA A 35 7.41 -7.47 -11.50
CA ALA A 35 6.07 -6.89 -11.49
C ALA A 35 5.64 -6.40 -12.88
N LEU A 36 6.52 -5.72 -13.62
CA LEU A 36 6.21 -5.25 -14.97
C LEU A 36 5.91 -6.43 -15.91
N PHE A 37 6.74 -7.47 -15.88
CA PHE A 37 6.57 -8.62 -16.77
C PHE A 37 5.36 -9.46 -16.41
N ASN A 38 5.02 -9.56 -15.12
CA ASN A 38 3.78 -10.19 -14.69
C ASN A 38 2.56 -9.43 -15.22
N ALA A 39 2.60 -8.11 -15.21
CA ALA A 39 1.53 -7.28 -15.76
C ALA A 39 1.37 -7.49 -17.29
N ILE A 40 2.48 -7.52 -18.02
CA ILE A 40 2.48 -7.78 -19.47
C ILE A 40 1.95 -9.18 -19.77
N ALA A 41 2.38 -10.20 -19.01
CA ALA A 41 1.91 -11.57 -19.16
C ALA A 41 0.40 -11.68 -18.89
N ALA A 42 -0.09 -11.02 -17.84
CA ALA A 42 -1.52 -10.98 -17.55
C ALA A 42 -2.31 -10.33 -18.68
N TYR A 43 -1.82 -9.24 -19.25
CA TYR A 43 -2.42 -8.59 -20.41
C TYR A 43 -2.49 -9.53 -21.60
N ALA A 44 -1.36 -10.17 -21.94
CA ALA A 44 -1.30 -11.09 -23.07
C ALA A 44 -2.25 -12.28 -22.90
N SER A 45 -2.37 -12.81 -21.68
CA SER A 45 -3.27 -13.93 -21.37
C SER A 45 -4.75 -13.56 -21.40
N ASN A 46 -5.08 -12.28 -21.31
CA ASN A 46 -6.47 -11.79 -21.25
C ASN A 46 -6.80 -10.82 -22.38
N ILE A 47 -6.09 -10.90 -23.50
CA ILE A 47 -6.25 -9.96 -24.61
C ILE A 47 -7.68 -9.99 -25.18
N ASP A 48 -8.36 -11.14 -25.11
CA ASP A 48 -9.74 -11.30 -25.55
C ASP A 48 -10.77 -10.99 -24.45
N ASN A 49 -10.32 -10.69 -23.23
CA ASN A 49 -11.18 -10.38 -22.10
C ASN A 49 -10.57 -9.28 -21.22
N LEU A 50 -10.40 -8.09 -21.80
CA LEU A 50 -9.84 -6.93 -21.10
C LEU A 50 -10.61 -6.51 -19.86
N PRO A 51 -11.96 -6.61 -19.77
CA PRO A 51 -12.68 -6.29 -18.54
C PRO A 51 -12.21 -7.07 -17.31
N ALA A 52 -11.70 -8.30 -17.48
CA ALA A 52 -11.15 -9.07 -16.37
C ALA A 52 -9.91 -8.42 -15.73
N LEU A 53 -9.23 -7.52 -16.44
CA LEU A 53 -8.04 -6.83 -15.97
C LEU A 53 -8.34 -5.49 -15.27
N LEU A 54 -9.58 -4.98 -15.34
CA LEU A 54 -9.90 -3.66 -14.81
C LEU A 54 -9.56 -3.48 -13.33
N PRO A 55 -9.80 -4.46 -12.42
CA PRO A 55 -9.37 -4.30 -11.03
C PRO A 55 -7.86 -4.17 -10.87
N ALA A 56 -7.06 -4.93 -11.64
CA ALA A 56 -5.60 -4.82 -11.62
C ALA A 56 -5.13 -3.48 -12.21
N VAL A 57 -5.77 -3.02 -13.27
CA VAL A 57 -5.50 -1.70 -13.87
C VAL A 57 -5.76 -0.59 -12.85
N GLU A 58 -6.89 -0.63 -12.15
CA GLU A 58 -7.21 0.38 -11.14
C GLU A 58 -6.18 0.42 -10.03
N LYS A 59 -5.78 -0.72 -9.50
CA LYS A 59 -4.77 -0.83 -8.46
C LYS A 59 -3.43 -0.23 -8.92
N ILE A 60 -2.99 -0.56 -10.11
CA ILE A 60 -1.72 -0.07 -10.66
C ILE A 60 -1.81 1.43 -10.98
N ALA A 61 -2.91 1.89 -11.58
CA ALA A 61 -3.11 3.29 -11.89
C ALA A 61 -3.06 4.17 -10.63
N GLN A 62 -3.72 3.73 -9.56
CA GLN A 62 -3.67 4.42 -8.27
C GLN A 62 -2.22 4.52 -7.75
N LYS A 63 -1.45 3.45 -7.84
CA LYS A 63 -0.03 3.45 -7.43
C LYS A 63 0.81 4.37 -8.31
N HIS A 64 0.60 4.35 -9.62
CA HIS A 64 1.34 5.21 -10.56
C HIS A 64 1.15 6.70 -10.28
N THR A 65 -0.02 7.12 -9.82
CA THR A 65 -0.25 8.53 -9.48
C THR A 65 0.63 9.02 -8.33
N SER A 66 1.01 8.13 -7.42
CA SER A 66 2.01 8.42 -6.38
C SER A 66 3.35 8.84 -6.95
N PHE A 67 3.72 8.30 -8.09
CA PHE A 67 4.99 8.56 -8.78
C PHE A 67 4.86 9.67 -9.82
N GLN A 68 3.70 10.29 -9.97
CA GLN A 68 3.41 11.34 -10.94
C GLN A 68 3.78 10.92 -12.37
N ILE A 69 3.44 9.68 -12.72
CA ILE A 69 3.69 9.12 -14.06
C ILE A 69 2.96 9.95 -15.12
N LYS A 70 3.68 10.25 -16.21
CA LYS A 70 3.18 11.07 -17.31
C LYS A 70 3.08 10.25 -18.60
N PRO A 71 2.21 10.66 -19.55
CA PRO A 71 2.08 9.96 -20.83
C PRO A 71 3.40 9.72 -21.57
N GLU A 72 4.31 10.69 -21.54
CA GLU A 72 5.62 10.59 -22.21
C GLU A 72 6.45 9.43 -21.68
N GLN A 73 6.31 9.12 -20.40
CA GLN A 73 7.05 8.02 -19.77
C GLN A 73 6.59 6.66 -20.26
N TYR A 74 5.30 6.53 -20.58
CA TYR A 74 4.79 5.32 -21.24
C TYR A 74 5.44 5.09 -22.61
N ASN A 75 5.67 6.16 -23.37
CA ASN A 75 6.35 6.07 -24.65
C ASN A 75 7.81 5.64 -24.51
N ILE A 76 8.50 6.13 -23.49
CA ILE A 76 9.88 5.76 -23.18
C ILE A 76 9.94 4.26 -22.84
N VAL A 77 9.09 3.81 -21.94
CA VAL A 77 9.02 2.39 -21.51
C VAL A 77 8.70 1.50 -22.72
N GLY A 78 7.72 1.87 -23.52
CA GLY A 78 7.34 1.11 -24.72
C GLY A 78 8.46 1.02 -25.74
N GLY A 79 9.18 2.10 -25.97
CA GLY A 79 10.33 2.12 -26.87
C GLY A 79 11.43 1.17 -26.41
N HIS A 80 11.74 1.15 -25.13
CA HIS A 80 12.76 0.23 -24.58
C HIS A 80 12.29 -1.21 -24.58
N LEU A 81 10.99 -1.47 -24.36
CA LEU A 81 10.43 -2.80 -24.42
C LEU A 81 10.60 -3.38 -25.84
N LEU A 82 10.21 -2.65 -26.87
CA LEU A 82 10.33 -3.10 -28.26
C LEU A 82 11.79 -3.27 -28.68
N ALA A 83 12.65 -2.34 -28.30
CA ALA A 83 14.09 -2.45 -28.57
C ALA A 83 14.71 -3.65 -27.88
N THR A 84 14.32 -3.96 -26.66
CA THR A 84 14.77 -5.16 -25.94
C THR A 84 14.35 -6.45 -26.65
N LEU A 85 13.09 -6.52 -27.11
CA LEU A 85 12.61 -7.67 -27.88
C LEU A 85 13.40 -7.85 -29.17
N ASP A 86 13.70 -6.77 -29.89
CA ASP A 86 14.48 -6.81 -31.12
C ASP A 86 15.92 -7.27 -30.86
N GLU A 87 16.58 -6.68 -29.88
CA GLU A 87 17.98 -7.00 -29.54
C GLU A 87 18.16 -8.44 -29.05
N MET A 88 17.20 -8.99 -28.34
CA MET A 88 17.31 -10.35 -27.75
C MET A 88 16.81 -11.44 -28.68
N PHE A 89 15.77 -11.18 -29.48
CA PHE A 89 15.07 -12.22 -30.21
C PHE A 89 15.00 -12.01 -31.73
N SER A 90 15.26 -10.81 -32.22
CA SER A 90 15.16 -10.42 -33.64
C SER A 90 13.89 -11.00 -34.31
N PRO A 91 12.70 -10.72 -33.77
CA PRO A 91 11.47 -11.41 -34.20
C PRO A 91 10.93 -10.94 -35.54
N GLY A 92 11.50 -9.88 -36.11
CA GLY A 92 11.05 -9.24 -37.34
C GLY A 92 10.08 -8.09 -37.10
N GLN A 93 9.97 -7.22 -38.11
CA GLN A 93 9.20 -5.98 -37.99
C GLN A 93 7.69 -6.22 -37.77
N GLU A 94 7.15 -7.24 -38.38
CA GLU A 94 5.72 -7.58 -38.21
C GLU A 94 5.36 -7.90 -36.78
N VAL A 95 6.22 -8.67 -36.09
CA VAL A 95 6.03 -9.03 -34.67
C VAL A 95 6.21 -7.78 -33.79
N LEU A 96 7.22 -6.97 -34.06
CA LEU A 96 7.45 -5.72 -33.31
C LEU A 96 6.28 -4.75 -33.46
N ASP A 97 5.72 -4.62 -34.64
CA ASP A 97 4.55 -3.76 -34.89
C ASP A 97 3.33 -4.25 -34.12
N ALA A 98 3.12 -5.58 -34.07
CA ALA A 98 2.02 -6.18 -33.32
C ALA A 98 2.15 -5.91 -31.81
N TRP A 99 3.34 -6.08 -31.26
CA TRP A 99 3.62 -5.76 -29.84
C TRP A 99 3.48 -4.27 -29.55
N GLY A 100 3.91 -3.42 -30.48
CA GLY A 100 3.77 -1.97 -30.35
C GLY A 100 2.31 -1.55 -30.27
N LYS A 101 1.44 -2.12 -31.09
CA LYS A 101 -0.01 -1.86 -31.06
C LYS A 101 -0.63 -2.36 -29.76
N ALA A 102 -0.30 -3.56 -29.32
CA ALA A 102 -0.82 -4.14 -28.08
C ALA A 102 -0.40 -3.29 -26.87
N TYR A 103 0.86 -2.92 -26.80
CA TYR A 103 1.37 -2.02 -25.75
C TYR A 103 0.64 -0.67 -25.76
N GLY A 104 0.44 -0.09 -26.96
CA GLY A 104 -0.24 1.21 -27.12
C GLY A 104 -1.67 1.19 -26.57
N VAL A 105 -2.40 0.10 -26.80
CA VAL A 105 -3.77 -0.06 -26.24
C VAL A 105 -3.73 -0.09 -24.72
N LEU A 106 -2.85 -0.89 -24.14
CA LEU A 106 -2.71 -0.97 -22.67
C LEU A 106 -2.25 0.35 -22.06
N ALA A 107 -1.24 0.99 -22.66
CA ALA A 107 -0.73 2.29 -22.19
C ALA A 107 -1.83 3.35 -22.20
N ASN A 108 -2.65 3.41 -23.23
CA ASN A 108 -3.75 4.37 -23.32
C ASN A 108 -4.80 4.15 -22.23
N VAL A 109 -5.09 2.92 -21.84
CA VAL A 109 -5.99 2.61 -20.73
C VAL A 109 -5.44 3.22 -19.42
N PHE A 110 -4.17 3.01 -19.14
CA PHE A 110 -3.51 3.59 -17.95
C PHE A 110 -3.45 5.12 -18.00
N ILE A 111 -3.01 5.69 -19.13
CA ILE A 111 -2.90 7.13 -19.31
C ILE A 111 -4.26 7.81 -19.06
N HIS A 112 -5.31 7.27 -19.64
CA HIS A 112 -6.66 7.80 -19.47
C HIS A 112 -7.12 7.75 -18.01
N ARG A 113 -6.97 6.58 -17.36
CA ARG A 113 -7.40 6.42 -15.97
C ARG A 113 -6.56 7.28 -15.01
N GLU A 114 -5.25 7.35 -15.19
CA GLU A 114 -4.38 8.17 -14.36
C GLU A 114 -4.70 9.66 -14.53
N SER A 115 -5.00 10.10 -15.75
CA SER A 115 -5.46 11.47 -16.02
C SER A 115 -6.72 11.83 -15.24
N GLU A 116 -7.69 10.91 -15.18
CA GLU A 116 -8.90 11.10 -14.37
C GLU A 116 -8.58 11.23 -12.89
N ILE A 117 -7.69 10.37 -12.36
CA ILE A 117 -7.29 10.39 -10.95
C ILE A 117 -6.58 11.72 -10.62
N TYR A 118 -5.69 12.20 -11.48
CA TYR A 118 -5.02 13.48 -11.27
C TYR A 118 -6.01 14.65 -11.22
N ARG A 119 -6.97 14.66 -12.12
CA ARG A 119 -8.02 15.70 -12.14
C ARG A 119 -8.89 15.63 -10.89
N ASP A 120 -9.31 14.46 -10.49
CA ASP A 120 -10.14 14.27 -9.29
C ASP A 120 -9.38 14.73 -8.04
N ASN A 121 -8.10 14.36 -7.92
CA ASN A 121 -7.25 14.79 -6.80
C ASN A 121 -7.09 16.31 -6.75
N ALA A 122 -6.89 16.95 -7.89
CA ALA A 122 -6.73 18.40 -7.98
C ALA A 122 -8.04 19.14 -7.66
N SER A 123 -9.19 18.56 -8.00
CA SER A 123 -10.50 19.20 -7.84
C SER A 123 -11.09 19.08 -6.44
N LYS A 124 -10.59 18.19 -5.60
CA LYS A 124 -11.06 18.03 -4.21
C LYS A 124 -10.76 19.29 -3.39
N ASN A 125 -11.62 19.56 -2.40
CA ASN A 125 -11.30 20.60 -1.42
C ASN A 125 -9.98 20.24 -0.71
N GLY A 126 -9.01 21.15 -0.76
CA GLY A 126 -7.67 20.90 -0.24
C GLY A 126 -6.81 19.96 -1.11
N GLY A 127 -7.27 19.61 -2.29
CA GLY A 127 -6.55 18.77 -3.24
C GLY A 127 -5.43 19.51 -3.97
N TRP A 128 -4.58 18.75 -4.63
CA TRP A 128 -3.46 19.32 -5.40
C TRP A 128 -3.05 18.38 -6.53
N GLU A 129 -2.34 18.93 -7.48
CA GLU A 129 -1.65 18.21 -8.55
C GLU A 129 -0.15 18.22 -8.26
N GLY A 130 0.56 17.18 -8.69
CA GLY A 130 1.99 17.05 -8.40
C GLY A 130 2.27 16.74 -6.94
N THR A 131 3.33 17.33 -6.41
CA THR A 131 3.69 17.21 -4.99
C THR A 131 3.45 18.54 -4.27
N ARG A 132 3.15 18.43 -2.97
CA ARG A 132 2.90 19.59 -2.09
C ARG A 132 3.80 19.49 -0.88
N ALA A 133 4.34 20.62 -0.44
CA ALA A 133 5.24 20.68 0.71
C ALA A 133 4.49 20.53 2.03
N PHE A 134 4.96 19.63 2.86
CA PHE A 134 4.45 19.36 4.19
C PHE A 134 5.61 19.42 5.19
N ARG A 135 5.28 19.75 6.44
CA ARG A 135 6.22 19.79 7.55
C ARG A 135 5.97 18.62 8.47
N ILE A 136 7.04 17.94 8.91
CA ILE A 136 6.95 16.97 10.00
C ILE A 136 6.74 17.76 11.28
N VAL A 137 5.54 17.71 11.84
CA VAL A 137 5.23 18.45 13.07
C VAL A 137 5.42 17.61 14.32
N LYS A 138 5.38 16.27 14.19
CA LYS A 138 5.58 15.37 15.31
C LYS A 138 6.11 14.02 14.83
N LYS A 139 7.10 13.51 15.56
CA LYS A 139 7.62 12.13 15.43
C LYS A 139 7.34 11.40 16.74
N THR A 140 6.60 10.31 16.68
CA THR A 140 6.22 9.58 17.89
C THR A 140 6.60 8.10 17.74
N PRO A 141 7.54 7.57 18.53
CA PRO A 141 7.79 6.14 18.58
C PRO A 141 6.53 5.40 19.03
N ARG A 142 6.15 4.35 18.29
CA ARG A 142 4.97 3.53 18.59
C ARG A 142 5.35 2.11 19.01
N SER A 143 6.54 1.67 18.61
CA SER A 143 7.16 0.41 19.02
C SER A 143 8.65 0.50 18.77
N ALA A 144 9.39 -0.58 19.02
CA ALA A 144 10.82 -0.65 18.71
C ALA A 144 11.12 -0.44 17.21
N LEU A 145 10.17 -0.75 16.33
CA LEU A 145 10.36 -0.68 14.87
C LEU A 145 9.53 0.39 14.18
N ILE A 146 8.46 0.87 14.80
CA ILE A 146 7.49 1.76 14.12
C ILE A 146 7.45 3.12 14.80
N THR A 147 7.59 4.17 13.98
CA THR A 147 7.43 5.58 14.39
C THR A 147 6.33 6.21 13.53
N SER A 148 5.43 6.96 14.16
CA SER A 148 4.44 7.75 13.45
C SER A 148 4.94 9.17 13.20
N PHE A 149 4.46 9.75 12.09
CA PHE A 149 4.79 11.09 11.65
C PHE A 149 3.50 11.84 11.40
N ASP A 150 3.31 12.95 12.11
CA ASP A 150 2.24 13.89 11.83
C ASP A 150 2.75 14.94 10.86
N LEU A 151 2.03 15.14 9.76
CA LEU A 151 2.42 15.98 8.63
C LEU A 151 1.37 17.06 8.43
N GLU A 152 1.79 18.31 8.38
CA GLU A 152 0.91 19.45 8.11
C GLU A 152 1.42 20.25 6.92
N PRO A 153 0.52 20.82 6.08
CA PRO A 153 0.93 21.57 4.90
C PRO A 153 1.69 22.84 5.31
N VAL A 154 2.77 23.13 4.61
CA VAL A 154 3.59 24.32 4.87
C VAL A 154 2.78 25.60 4.65
N ASP A 155 1.86 25.59 3.68
CA ASP A 155 1.01 26.75 3.37
C ASP A 155 -0.16 26.93 4.33
N GLY A 156 -0.38 26.02 5.26
CA GLY A 156 -1.45 26.10 6.25
C GLY A 156 -2.87 25.98 5.71
N GLN A 157 -3.03 25.70 4.41
CA GLN A 157 -4.35 25.56 3.79
C GLN A 157 -4.91 24.15 4.02
N PRO A 158 -6.24 23.95 3.90
CA PRO A 158 -6.84 22.63 4.04
C PRO A 158 -6.20 21.57 3.14
N VAL A 159 -6.22 20.32 3.59
CA VAL A 159 -5.73 19.17 2.84
C VAL A 159 -6.87 18.23 2.46
N ALA A 160 -6.72 17.55 1.34
CA ALA A 160 -7.74 16.65 0.80
C ALA A 160 -8.07 15.52 1.77
N ASP A 161 -9.36 15.20 1.88
CA ASP A 161 -9.83 13.98 2.53
C ASP A 161 -9.45 12.76 1.69
N TYR A 162 -9.53 11.60 2.30
CA TYR A 162 -9.20 10.31 1.69
C TYR A 162 -10.12 9.23 2.26
N GLN A 163 -10.16 8.08 1.59
CA GLN A 163 -10.88 6.93 2.10
C GLN A 163 -10.01 6.14 3.09
N PRO A 164 -10.58 5.63 4.21
CA PRO A 164 -9.81 4.86 5.19
C PRO A 164 -9.20 3.60 4.59
N GLY A 165 -7.90 3.49 4.60
CA GLY A 165 -7.14 2.41 3.95
C GLY A 165 -6.22 2.89 2.83
N GLN A 166 -6.48 4.09 2.32
CA GLN A 166 -5.64 4.70 1.28
C GLN A 166 -4.27 5.12 1.83
N TYR A 167 -3.35 5.37 0.93
CA TYR A 167 -1.97 5.78 1.21
C TYR A 167 -1.67 7.14 0.60
N LEU A 168 -0.58 7.75 1.04
CA LEU A 168 0.07 8.85 0.35
C LEU A 168 1.46 8.42 -0.10
N ALA A 169 2.10 9.21 -0.94
CA ALA A 169 3.50 8.99 -1.31
C ALA A 169 4.35 10.13 -0.79
N ILE A 170 5.45 9.77 -0.13
CA ILE A 170 6.46 10.72 0.31
C ILE A 170 7.61 10.75 -0.69
N TRP A 171 8.01 11.95 -1.09
CA TRP A 171 9.08 12.22 -2.04
C TRP A 171 10.25 12.84 -1.30
N LEU A 172 11.40 12.19 -1.32
CA LEU A 172 12.58 12.61 -0.56
C LEU A 172 13.83 12.60 -1.43
N LYS A 173 14.60 13.67 -1.34
CA LYS A 173 15.96 13.71 -1.88
C LYS A 173 16.87 14.51 -0.95
N PRO A 174 17.09 14.02 0.29
CA PRO A 174 18.08 14.63 1.15
C PRO A 174 19.49 14.44 0.58
N GLN A 175 20.45 15.17 1.12
CA GLN A 175 21.82 15.15 0.62
C GLN A 175 22.45 13.76 0.64
N GLU A 176 22.02 12.89 1.57
CA GLU A 176 22.53 11.54 1.71
C GLU A 176 22.08 10.60 0.59
N PHE A 177 21.05 10.98 -0.18
CA PHE A 177 20.50 10.12 -1.24
C PHE A 177 21.13 10.44 -2.59
N GLU A 178 21.56 9.38 -3.29
CA GLU A 178 22.04 9.48 -4.67
C GLU A 178 20.92 9.86 -5.63
N TYR A 179 19.73 9.23 -5.41
CA TYR A 179 18.53 9.47 -6.23
C TYR A 179 17.39 9.94 -5.35
N GLN A 180 16.42 10.63 -5.96
CA GLN A 180 15.14 10.87 -5.34
C GLN A 180 14.48 9.53 -5.02
N GLU A 181 13.90 9.42 -3.82
CA GLU A 181 13.22 8.21 -3.40
C GLU A 181 11.76 8.53 -3.10
N ILE A 182 10.88 7.66 -3.57
CA ILE A 182 9.43 7.79 -3.41
C ILE A 182 8.92 6.55 -2.72
N ARG A 183 8.20 6.71 -1.60
CA ARG A 183 7.61 5.58 -0.87
C ARG A 183 6.16 5.88 -0.52
N GLN A 184 5.35 4.85 -0.58
CA GLN A 184 3.95 4.90 -0.21
C GLN A 184 3.78 4.45 1.24
N TYR A 185 3.01 5.22 2.00
CA TYR A 185 2.67 4.89 3.38
C TYR A 185 1.17 5.09 3.61
N SER A 186 0.53 4.08 4.19
CA SER A 186 -0.90 4.15 4.50
C SER A 186 -1.17 5.25 5.52
N LEU A 187 -2.28 5.94 5.32
CA LEU A 187 -2.81 6.91 6.28
C LEU A 187 -3.41 6.15 7.46
N THR A 188 -3.17 6.62 8.68
CA THR A 188 -3.41 5.83 9.89
C THR A 188 -4.57 6.33 10.75
N ARG A 189 -5.31 7.33 10.31
CA ARG A 189 -6.46 7.88 11.03
C ARG A 189 -7.53 8.35 10.07
N LYS A 190 -8.71 8.66 10.61
CA LYS A 190 -9.79 9.28 9.85
C LYS A 190 -9.33 10.66 9.35
N PRO A 191 -9.70 11.08 8.11
CA PRO A 191 -9.36 12.41 7.62
C PRO A 191 -9.92 13.51 8.50
N ASP A 192 -9.13 14.57 8.72
CA ASP A 192 -9.55 15.76 9.48
C ASP A 192 -9.46 17.07 8.69
N GLY A 193 -8.99 17.02 7.43
CA GLY A 193 -8.83 18.19 6.57
C GLY A 193 -7.67 19.10 6.96
N LYS A 194 -6.88 18.78 7.99
CA LYS A 194 -5.81 19.62 8.52
C LYS A 194 -4.41 19.05 8.27
N GLY A 195 -4.27 17.75 8.28
CA GLY A 195 -2.99 17.09 8.11
C GLY A 195 -3.14 15.60 7.91
N TYR A 196 -2.00 14.92 7.85
CA TYR A 196 -1.92 13.48 7.65
C TYR A 196 -1.04 12.83 8.70
N ARG A 197 -1.36 11.60 9.06
CA ARG A 197 -0.49 10.79 9.91
C ARG A 197 -0.15 9.51 9.17
N ILE A 198 1.13 9.21 9.07
CA ILE A 198 1.67 7.95 8.58
C ILE A 198 2.46 7.26 9.69
N ALA A 199 2.66 5.96 9.57
CA ALA A 199 3.52 5.20 10.48
C ALA A 199 4.48 4.36 9.66
N VAL A 200 5.77 4.47 9.98
CA VAL A 200 6.86 3.92 9.19
C VAL A 200 7.60 2.88 10.01
N LYS A 201 7.64 1.66 9.50
CA LYS A 201 8.48 0.60 10.04
C LYS A 201 9.92 0.80 9.55
N ARG A 202 10.87 0.71 10.47
CA ARG A 202 12.29 0.68 10.10
C ARG A 202 12.59 -0.63 9.38
N GLU A 203 12.87 -0.54 8.08
CA GLU A 203 13.22 -1.70 7.29
C GLU A 203 14.74 -1.89 7.27
N ASN A 204 15.20 -3.13 7.40
CA ASN A 204 16.61 -3.44 7.29
C ASN A 204 17.12 -3.10 5.89
N GLY A 205 18.11 -2.18 5.82
CA GLY A 205 18.64 -1.70 4.55
C GLY A 205 17.75 -0.74 3.76
N GLY A 206 16.58 -0.36 4.29
CA GLY A 206 15.67 0.60 3.64
C GLY A 206 16.18 2.03 3.74
N GLN A 207 16.34 2.72 2.61
CA GLN A 207 16.86 4.08 2.60
C GLN A 207 15.91 5.09 3.25
N VAL A 208 14.66 5.10 2.80
CA VAL A 208 13.66 6.08 3.26
C VAL A 208 13.27 5.83 4.71
N SER A 209 12.96 4.58 5.07
CA SER A 209 12.55 4.26 6.44
C SER A 209 13.64 4.58 7.46
N ASN A 210 14.90 4.28 7.15
CA ASN A 210 16.00 4.59 8.05
C ASN A 210 16.29 6.08 8.12
N TRP A 211 16.19 6.82 7.00
CA TRP A 211 16.33 8.26 7.02
C TRP A 211 15.25 8.91 7.89
N LEU A 212 13.99 8.50 7.73
CA LEU A 212 12.89 9.01 8.52
C LEU A 212 13.06 8.72 10.01
N HIS A 213 13.50 7.50 10.37
CA HIS A 213 13.73 7.15 11.77
C HIS A 213 14.94 7.86 12.39
N ASN A 214 16.07 7.90 11.66
CA ASN A 214 17.36 8.28 12.25
C ASN A 214 17.74 9.73 11.97
N ALA A 215 17.45 10.27 10.78
CA ALA A 215 17.95 11.57 10.34
C ALA A 215 16.89 12.67 10.33
N SER A 216 15.63 12.36 10.06
CA SER A 216 14.58 13.36 10.00
C SER A 216 14.29 13.95 11.38
N GLN A 217 13.90 15.22 11.40
CA GLN A 217 13.59 15.97 12.63
C GLN A 217 12.25 16.67 12.48
N GLU A 218 11.61 16.94 13.62
CA GLU A 218 10.44 17.82 13.64
C GLU A 218 10.84 19.18 13.06
N GLY A 219 10.00 19.69 12.16
CA GLY A 219 10.28 20.89 11.39
C GLY A 219 10.79 20.63 9.99
N ASP A 220 11.29 19.45 9.67
CA ASP A 220 11.74 19.12 8.33
C ASP A 220 10.59 19.14 7.32
N ILE A 221 10.91 19.56 6.11
CA ILE A 221 9.95 19.63 5.01
C ILE A 221 10.10 18.39 4.15
N VAL A 222 8.96 17.78 3.83
CA VAL A 222 8.84 16.64 2.92
C VAL A 222 7.81 17.00 1.86
N HIS A 223 7.84 16.32 0.72
CA HIS A 223 6.88 16.54 -0.37
C HIS A 223 5.97 15.33 -0.49
N LEU A 224 4.68 15.56 -0.66
CA LEU A 224 3.68 14.51 -0.73
C LEU A 224 2.92 14.58 -2.04
N ALA A 225 2.75 13.42 -2.69
CA ALA A 225 1.71 13.23 -3.69
C ALA A 225 0.38 12.99 -2.96
N ALA A 226 -0.73 13.36 -3.62
CA ALA A 226 -2.05 13.27 -3.02
C ALA A 226 -2.43 11.84 -2.61
N PRO A 227 -3.29 11.68 -1.59
CA PRO A 227 -3.79 10.36 -1.22
C PRO A 227 -4.41 9.61 -2.38
N ALA A 228 -4.16 8.31 -2.44
CA ALA A 228 -4.62 7.43 -3.51
C ALA A 228 -4.77 5.99 -2.97
N GLY A 229 -5.21 5.07 -3.81
CA GLY A 229 -5.32 3.65 -3.50
C GLY A 229 -6.72 3.12 -3.71
N ASP A 230 -6.82 1.88 -4.12
CA ASP A 230 -8.08 1.16 -4.35
C ASP A 230 -8.52 0.31 -3.16
N PHE A 231 -7.68 0.21 -2.13
CA PHE A 231 -7.97 -0.53 -0.91
C PHE A 231 -8.48 0.42 0.17
N PHE A 232 -9.75 0.34 0.51
CA PHE A 232 -10.34 1.19 1.54
C PHE A 232 -11.64 0.59 2.07
N LEU A 233 -12.02 1.04 3.26
CA LEU A 233 -13.25 0.63 3.91
C LEU A 233 -14.46 1.22 3.17
N ALA A 234 -15.37 0.35 2.74
CA ALA A 234 -16.63 0.74 2.11
C ALA A 234 -17.72 -0.22 2.58
N VAL A 235 -18.36 0.11 3.69
CA VAL A 235 -19.39 -0.73 4.32
C VAL A 235 -20.53 0.13 4.85
N GLU A 236 -21.72 -0.46 4.87
CA GLU A 236 -22.88 0.16 5.50
C GLU A 236 -22.83 -0.03 7.03
N PRO A 237 -23.55 0.79 7.82
CA PRO A 237 -23.51 0.72 9.27
C PRO A 237 -23.89 -0.65 9.86
N GLU A 238 -24.67 -1.44 9.14
CA GLU A 238 -25.14 -2.76 9.57
C GLU A 238 -24.19 -3.90 9.17
N THR A 239 -23.16 -3.60 8.40
CA THR A 239 -22.25 -4.62 7.88
C THR A 239 -21.15 -4.91 8.89
N PRO A 240 -21.02 -6.15 9.39
CA PRO A 240 -19.91 -6.49 10.27
C PRO A 240 -18.59 -6.50 9.52
N VAL A 241 -17.53 -6.13 10.22
CA VAL A 241 -16.18 -5.94 9.66
C VAL A 241 -15.16 -6.66 10.52
N THR A 242 -14.26 -7.38 9.87
CA THR A 242 -13.07 -7.95 10.52
C THR A 242 -11.81 -7.37 9.87
N LEU A 243 -10.98 -6.75 10.69
CA LEU A 243 -9.70 -6.15 10.29
C LEU A 243 -8.57 -7.08 10.71
N ILE A 244 -7.83 -7.61 9.75
CA ILE A 244 -6.76 -8.60 9.97
C ILE A 244 -5.44 -8.01 9.53
N SER A 245 -4.49 -7.91 10.45
CA SER A 245 -3.18 -7.32 10.15
C SER A 245 -2.02 -8.07 10.79
N GLY A 246 -0.86 -7.98 10.13
CA GLY A 246 0.41 -8.47 10.64
C GLY A 246 1.46 -7.35 10.60
N GLY A 247 2.15 -7.12 11.71
CA GLY A 247 3.21 -6.11 11.78
C GLY A 247 2.74 -4.73 11.36
N VAL A 248 3.49 -4.06 10.48
CA VAL A 248 3.16 -2.72 9.99
C VAL A 248 1.91 -2.70 9.08
N GLY A 249 1.42 -3.86 8.66
CA GLY A 249 0.16 -3.98 7.92
C GLY A 249 -1.05 -3.47 8.69
N GLN A 250 -0.93 -3.21 9.98
CA GLN A 250 -2.01 -2.57 10.76
C GLN A 250 -2.27 -1.12 10.36
N THR A 251 -1.35 -0.45 9.67
CA THR A 251 -1.47 0.98 9.40
C THR A 251 -2.74 1.39 8.65
N PRO A 252 -3.15 0.75 7.54
CA PRO A 252 -4.43 1.07 6.93
C PRO A 252 -5.62 0.67 7.80
N MET A 253 -5.48 -0.38 8.60
CA MET A 253 -6.53 -0.85 9.51
C MET A 253 -6.81 0.15 10.63
N LEU A 254 -5.79 0.91 11.06
CA LEU A 254 -5.98 1.98 12.07
C LEU A 254 -6.92 3.07 11.56
N ALA A 255 -6.76 3.49 10.31
CA ALA A 255 -7.67 4.47 9.70
C ALA A 255 -9.10 3.93 9.60
N MET A 256 -9.24 2.65 9.27
CA MET A 256 -10.53 1.97 9.22
C MET A 256 -11.18 1.92 10.61
N LEU A 257 -10.42 1.50 11.61
CA LEU A 257 -10.91 1.41 12.99
C LEU A 257 -11.27 2.80 13.54
N ASP A 258 -10.45 3.80 13.30
CA ASP A 258 -10.71 5.18 13.72
C ASP A 258 -12.02 5.70 13.11
N THR A 259 -12.24 5.42 11.84
CA THR A 259 -13.47 5.79 11.12
C THR A 259 -14.69 5.06 11.69
N LEU A 260 -14.58 3.74 11.88
CA LEU A 260 -15.68 2.94 12.45
C LEU A 260 -16.03 3.43 13.88
N ALA A 261 -15.02 3.71 14.69
CA ALA A 261 -15.23 4.20 16.04
C ALA A 261 -15.91 5.58 16.05
N LYS A 262 -15.44 6.51 15.25
CA LYS A 262 -15.95 7.89 15.23
C LYS A 262 -17.32 8.02 14.57
N THR A 263 -17.66 7.11 13.66
CA THR A 263 -19.01 7.03 13.09
C THR A 263 -19.95 6.13 13.91
N GLN A 264 -19.47 5.57 15.01
CA GLN A 264 -20.25 4.68 15.90
C GLN A 264 -20.89 3.53 15.13
N HIS A 265 -20.07 2.81 14.38
CA HIS A 265 -20.51 1.66 13.56
C HIS A 265 -21.29 0.67 14.44
N ALA A 266 -22.53 0.36 14.02
CA ALA A 266 -23.46 -0.40 14.84
C ALA A 266 -23.19 -1.91 14.85
N ALA A 267 -22.65 -2.44 13.74
CA ALA A 267 -22.39 -3.87 13.59
C ALA A 267 -21.09 -4.30 14.28
N GLN A 268 -20.87 -5.61 14.37
CA GLN A 268 -19.66 -6.19 14.95
C GLN A 268 -18.41 -5.73 14.23
N VAL A 269 -17.41 -5.29 14.99
CA VAL A 269 -16.07 -4.99 14.51
C VAL A 269 -15.07 -5.89 15.24
N ASN A 270 -14.30 -6.64 14.48
CA ASN A 270 -13.23 -7.48 15.00
C ASN A 270 -11.88 -6.92 14.60
N TRP A 271 -10.98 -6.80 15.57
CA TRP A 271 -9.57 -6.41 15.36
C TRP A 271 -8.67 -7.60 15.65
N PHE A 272 -8.09 -8.17 14.59
CA PHE A 272 -7.19 -9.33 14.69
C PHE A 272 -5.80 -8.90 14.22
N HIS A 273 -4.84 -8.92 15.14
CA HIS A 273 -3.49 -8.46 14.86
C HIS A 273 -2.46 -9.46 15.33
N ALA A 274 -1.44 -9.70 14.50
CA ALA A 274 -0.30 -10.56 14.80
C ALA A 274 0.99 -9.74 14.82
N ALA A 275 1.81 -9.95 15.84
CA ALA A 275 3.13 -9.35 15.98
C ALA A 275 4.12 -10.39 16.49
N GLU A 276 5.42 -10.12 16.38
CA GLU A 276 6.44 -11.02 16.92
C GLU A 276 6.38 -11.07 18.44
N ASN A 277 6.29 -9.93 19.08
CA ASN A 277 6.16 -9.77 20.54
C ASN A 277 5.69 -8.36 20.88
N GLY A 278 5.57 -8.04 22.16
CA GLY A 278 5.07 -6.75 22.64
C GLY A 278 6.00 -5.57 22.34
N ASP A 279 7.29 -5.79 22.19
CA ASP A 279 8.25 -4.72 21.88
C ASP A 279 8.03 -4.13 20.49
N VAL A 280 7.48 -4.92 19.58
CA VAL A 280 7.18 -4.52 18.21
C VAL A 280 5.67 -4.38 17.92
N HIS A 281 4.83 -4.45 18.95
CA HIS A 281 3.40 -4.26 18.85
C HIS A 281 3.04 -2.78 19.02
N ALA A 282 2.90 -2.07 17.91
CA ALA A 282 2.58 -0.65 17.91
C ALA A 282 1.09 -0.40 18.11
N PHE A 283 0.72 0.77 18.64
CA PHE A 283 -0.64 1.31 18.73
C PHE A 283 -1.62 0.52 19.59
N ALA A 284 -1.16 -0.35 20.49
CA ALA A 284 -2.04 -1.17 21.32
C ALA A 284 -3.04 -0.33 22.13
N ASP A 285 -2.59 0.76 22.75
CA ASP A 285 -3.44 1.64 23.58
C ASP A 285 -4.45 2.42 22.72
N GLU A 286 -4.03 2.90 21.56
CA GLU A 286 -4.92 3.59 20.62
C GLU A 286 -6.05 2.65 20.16
N VAL A 287 -5.71 1.41 19.80
CA VAL A 287 -6.69 0.40 19.39
C VAL A 287 -7.67 0.09 20.51
N ALA A 288 -7.18 -0.05 21.73
CA ALA A 288 -8.02 -0.30 22.90
C ALA A 288 -9.00 0.86 23.14
N THR A 289 -8.53 2.09 23.04
CA THR A 289 -9.37 3.28 23.19
C THR A 289 -10.44 3.37 22.13
N LEU A 290 -10.08 3.15 20.87
CA LEU A 290 -11.01 3.18 19.75
C LEU A 290 -12.06 2.06 19.87
N GLY A 291 -11.61 0.86 20.21
CA GLY A 291 -12.51 -0.28 20.40
C GLY A 291 -13.53 -0.08 21.51
N ALA A 292 -13.11 0.58 22.60
CA ALA A 292 -13.99 0.86 23.73
C ALA A 292 -15.16 1.79 23.38
N SER A 293 -15.02 2.60 22.32
CA SER A 293 -16.09 3.49 21.86
C SER A 293 -17.08 2.83 20.90
N LEU A 294 -16.79 1.60 20.45
CA LEU A 294 -17.68 0.85 19.55
C LEU A 294 -18.71 0.03 20.36
N PRO A 295 -19.97 -0.05 19.90
CA PRO A 295 -20.99 -0.83 20.59
C PRO A 295 -20.69 -2.34 20.63
N LYS A 296 -20.07 -2.87 19.56
CA LYS A 296 -19.76 -4.31 19.46
C LYS A 296 -18.34 -4.43 18.91
N PHE A 297 -17.38 -4.65 19.81
CA PHE A 297 -15.97 -4.77 19.45
C PHE A 297 -15.34 -5.98 20.08
N THR A 298 -14.56 -6.72 19.28
CA THR A 298 -13.74 -7.85 19.75
C THR A 298 -12.32 -7.66 19.23
N SER A 299 -11.35 -7.84 20.10
CA SER A 299 -9.93 -7.80 19.75
C SER A 299 -9.27 -9.12 20.08
N HIS A 300 -8.41 -9.62 19.19
CA HIS A 300 -7.60 -10.79 19.45
C HIS A 300 -6.18 -10.54 18.92
N ILE A 301 -5.19 -10.72 19.79
CA ILE A 301 -3.79 -10.44 19.52
C ILE A 301 -2.99 -11.72 19.61
N TRP A 302 -2.19 -12.00 18.58
CA TRP A 302 -1.26 -13.13 18.55
C TRP A 302 0.19 -12.61 18.63
N TYR A 303 0.98 -13.16 19.54
CA TYR A 303 2.42 -12.98 19.53
C TYR A 303 3.09 -14.28 19.15
N ARG A 304 3.92 -14.23 18.12
CA ARG A 304 4.62 -15.41 17.63
C ARG A 304 5.59 -15.95 18.68
N THR A 305 6.37 -15.05 19.29
CA THR A 305 7.40 -15.38 20.27
C THR A 305 7.32 -14.39 21.45
N PRO A 306 6.32 -14.53 22.35
CA PRO A 306 6.17 -13.60 23.47
C PRO A 306 7.39 -13.59 24.35
N THR A 307 7.72 -12.41 24.91
CA THR A 307 8.73 -12.26 25.95
C THR A 307 8.14 -12.62 27.31
N GLU A 308 9.00 -12.80 28.32
CA GLU A 308 8.54 -13.02 29.69
C GLU A 308 7.71 -11.82 30.20
N ALA A 309 8.13 -10.60 29.85
CA ALA A 309 7.37 -9.39 30.20
C ALA A 309 5.98 -9.38 29.56
N ASP A 310 5.85 -9.87 28.32
CA ASP A 310 4.57 -9.99 27.63
C ASP A 310 3.63 -10.96 28.38
N ARG A 311 4.15 -12.09 28.84
CA ARG A 311 3.39 -13.09 29.58
C ARG A 311 2.89 -12.54 30.92
N GLN A 312 3.75 -11.82 31.63
CA GLN A 312 3.41 -11.22 32.93
C GLN A 312 2.36 -10.11 32.76
N ALA A 313 2.46 -9.32 31.72
CA ALA A 313 1.54 -8.22 31.45
C ALA A 313 0.27 -8.64 30.71
N ALA A 314 0.16 -9.89 30.29
CA ALA A 314 -0.98 -10.44 29.54
C ALA A 314 -1.37 -9.60 28.32
N ARG A 315 -0.36 -9.14 27.54
CA ARG A 315 -0.54 -8.22 26.42
C ARG A 315 -1.11 -8.86 25.17
N PHE A 316 -1.26 -10.17 25.15
CA PHE A 316 -1.70 -10.93 23.98
C PHE A 316 -2.70 -12.01 24.40
N ASN A 317 -3.43 -12.53 23.39
CA ASN A 317 -4.44 -13.55 23.63
C ASN A 317 -3.94 -14.96 23.28
N SER A 318 -3.15 -15.09 22.22
CA SER A 318 -2.65 -16.38 21.75
C SER A 318 -1.18 -16.30 21.35
N GLU A 319 -0.48 -17.42 21.53
CA GLU A 319 0.92 -17.57 21.11
C GLU A 319 0.98 -18.30 19.78
N GLY A 320 1.94 -17.93 18.92
CA GLY A 320 2.18 -18.57 17.64
C GLY A 320 1.57 -17.80 16.48
N LEU A 321 1.32 -18.49 15.38
CA LEU A 321 0.72 -17.93 14.19
C LEU A 321 -0.78 -17.67 14.41
N MET A 322 -1.31 -16.70 13.66
CA MET A 322 -2.75 -16.40 13.70
C MET A 322 -3.56 -17.60 13.22
N MET A 323 -4.34 -18.19 14.12
CA MET A 323 -5.24 -19.31 13.83
C MET A 323 -6.68 -18.86 14.01
N LEU A 324 -7.44 -18.81 12.90
CA LEU A 324 -8.80 -18.29 12.88
C LEU A 324 -9.85 -19.34 13.22
N SER A 325 -9.49 -20.63 13.18
CA SER A 325 -10.43 -21.71 13.48
C SER A 325 -11.07 -21.61 14.85
N ASP A 326 -10.32 -21.15 15.86
CA ASP A 326 -10.82 -20.98 17.23
C ASP A 326 -11.82 -19.82 17.35
N LEU A 327 -11.87 -18.95 16.34
CA LEU A 327 -12.74 -17.79 16.28
C LEU A 327 -13.83 -17.93 15.21
N ALA A 328 -14.04 -19.15 14.70
CA ALA A 328 -14.98 -19.41 13.61
C ALA A 328 -16.38 -18.86 13.89
N ASP A 329 -16.85 -18.96 15.13
CA ASP A 329 -18.18 -18.49 15.50
C ASP A 329 -18.35 -16.98 15.34
N THR A 330 -17.27 -16.21 15.51
CA THR A 330 -17.29 -14.74 15.33
C THR A 330 -17.23 -14.32 13.87
N LEU A 331 -16.96 -15.25 12.94
CA LEU A 331 -16.75 -14.99 11.52
C LEU A 331 -17.86 -15.55 10.62
N ARG A 332 -18.97 -16.02 11.21
CA ARG A 332 -20.03 -16.75 10.49
C ARG A 332 -20.98 -15.89 9.69
N ASP A 333 -21.08 -14.59 10.00
CA ASP A 333 -22.04 -13.73 9.30
C ASP A 333 -21.68 -13.67 7.81
N PRO A 334 -22.57 -14.09 6.89
CA PRO A 334 -22.27 -14.11 5.46
C PRO A 334 -22.09 -12.72 4.85
N GLN A 335 -22.50 -11.65 5.55
CA GLN A 335 -22.33 -10.27 5.11
C GLN A 335 -21.01 -9.65 5.59
N MET A 336 -20.29 -10.32 6.48
CA MET A 336 -19.05 -9.79 7.06
C MET A 336 -18.01 -9.51 5.97
N GLN A 337 -17.40 -8.34 6.05
CA GLN A 337 -16.32 -7.93 5.17
C GLN A 337 -14.99 -8.06 5.89
N PHE A 338 -14.00 -8.58 5.19
CA PHE A 338 -12.65 -8.84 5.72
C PHE A 338 -11.62 -7.99 4.99
N TYR A 339 -10.81 -7.29 5.75
CA TYR A 339 -9.71 -6.46 5.23
C TYR A 339 -8.39 -6.98 5.79
N LEU A 340 -7.46 -7.32 4.91
CA LEU A 340 -6.19 -7.96 5.24
C LEU A 340 -5.01 -7.10 4.80
N CYS A 341 -4.01 -6.95 5.64
CA CYS A 341 -2.75 -6.34 5.27
C CYS A 341 -1.61 -6.86 6.15
N GLY A 342 -0.48 -7.12 5.54
CA GLY A 342 0.71 -7.65 6.21
C GLY A 342 1.66 -8.30 5.22
N PRO A 343 2.66 -9.05 5.71
CA PRO A 343 3.51 -9.84 4.83
C PRO A 343 2.70 -10.79 3.94
N VAL A 344 3.16 -11.03 2.71
CA VAL A 344 2.40 -11.85 1.75
C VAL A 344 2.08 -13.23 2.32
N ALA A 345 3.06 -13.90 2.95
CA ALA A 345 2.83 -15.22 3.54
C ALA A 345 1.77 -15.18 4.65
N PHE A 346 1.75 -14.11 5.47
CA PHE A 346 0.73 -13.90 6.48
C PHE A 346 -0.66 -13.76 5.86
N MET A 347 -0.79 -12.92 4.84
CA MET A 347 -2.06 -12.70 4.16
C MET A 347 -2.58 -13.97 3.47
N GLN A 348 -1.68 -14.73 2.83
CA GLN A 348 -2.03 -16.01 2.21
C GLN A 348 -2.56 -17.00 3.25
N HIS A 349 -1.90 -17.09 4.40
CA HIS A 349 -2.31 -17.95 5.50
C HIS A 349 -3.69 -17.55 6.05
N ALA A 350 -3.92 -16.27 6.25
CA ALA A 350 -5.22 -15.76 6.72
C ALA A 350 -6.32 -16.00 5.68
N ALA A 351 -6.06 -15.67 4.42
CA ALA A 351 -7.05 -15.86 3.35
C ALA A 351 -7.45 -17.32 3.17
N LYS A 352 -6.49 -18.23 3.19
CA LYS A 352 -6.77 -19.68 3.11
C LYS A 352 -7.66 -20.16 4.26
N GLN A 353 -7.42 -19.68 5.47
CA GLN A 353 -8.24 -20.02 6.63
C GLN A 353 -9.66 -19.48 6.47
N LEU A 354 -9.83 -18.26 6.00
CA LEU A 354 -11.15 -17.65 5.76
C LEU A 354 -11.95 -18.47 4.72
N VAL A 355 -11.32 -18.83 3.62
CA VAL A 355 -11.95 -19.66 2.58
C VAL A 355 -12.35 -21.02 3.14
N ALA A 356 -11.47 -21.65 3.94
CA ALA A 356 -11.77 -22.93 4.60
C ALA A 356 -12.95 -22.83 5.57
N LEU A 357 -13.19 -21.67 6.17
CA LEU A 357 -14.34 -21.40 7.04
C LEU A 357 -15.61 -21.04 6.25
N GLY A 358 -15.56 -21.02 4.92
CA GLY A 358 -16.71 -20.75 4.07
C GLY A 358 -16.90 -19.28 3.69
N VAL A 359 -15.92 -18.41 3.95
CA VAL A 359 -16.01 -17.01 3.57
C VAL A 359 -15.91 -16.88 2.04
N ASN A 360 -16.82 -16.09 1.45
CA ASN A 360 -16.79 -15.80 0.02
C ASN A 360 -15.58 -14.91 -0.31
N ASN A 361 -14.85 -15.24 -1.37
CA ASN A 361 -13.71 -14.47 -1.83
C ASN A 361 -14.05 -12.98 -2.09
N ASP A 362 -15.27 -12.69 -2.53
CA ASP A 362 -15.72 -11.32 -2.79
C ASP A 362 -15.77 -10.46 -1.53
N ASN A 363 -15.79 -11.07 -0.36
CA ASN A 363 -15.82 -10.39 0.93
C ASN A 363 -14.41 -10.22 1.53
N ILE A 364 -13.38 -10.68 0.84
CA ILE A 364 -11.98 -10.60 1.30
C ILE A 364 -11.25 -9.55 0.48
N HIS A 365 -10.79 -8.49 1.14
CA HIS A 365 -10.07 -7.38 0.55
C HIS A 365 -8.66 -7.33 1.14
N TYR A 366 -7.65 -7.07 0.31
CA TYR A 366 -6.27 -7.03 0.81
C TYR A 366 -5.44 -5.97 0.12
N GLU A 367 -4.40 -5.50 0.82
CA GLU A 367 -3.39 -4.59 0.29
C GLU A 367 -2.00 -5.21 0.45
N CYS A 368 -1.24 -5.25 -0.63
CA CYS A 368 0.17 -5.66 -0.59
C CYS A 368 1.05 -4.42 -0.45
N PHE A 369 1.97 -4.44 0.51
CA PHE A 369 3.01 -3.44 0.59
C PHE A 369 4.14 -3.83 -0.37
N GLY A 370 4.47 -2.92 -1.30
CA GLY A 370 5.41 -3.18 -2.38
C GLY A 370 4.71 -3.57 -3.68
N PRO A 371 5.41 -4.27 -4.60
CA PRO A 371 4.82 -4.72 -5.86
C PRO A 371 3.60 -5.60 -5.64
N HIS A 372 2.55 -5.40 -6.46
CA HIS A 372 1.31 -6.15 -6.33
C HIS A 372 1.53 -7.66 -6.52
N LYS A 373 0.94 -8.44 -5.63
CA LYS A 373 0.89 -9.90 -5.72
C LYS A 373 -0.55 -10.37 -5.49
N VAL A 374 -0.97 -11.36 -6.26
CA VAL A 374 -2.26 -12.03 -6.06
C VAL A 374 -2.09 -13.09 -4.98
N LEU A 375 -3.01 -13.15 -4.05
CA LEU A 375 -2.98 -14.12 -2.95
C LEU A 375 -3.46 -15.51 -3.36
#